data_ca2923b9917f31579129a7868d1cc5e7
#
_entry.id   ca2923b9917f31579129a7868d1cc5e7
#
_cell.length_a   1.000
_cell.length_b   1.000
_cell.length_c   1.000
_cell.angle_alpha   90.00
_cell.angle_beta   90.00
_cell.angle_gamma   90.00
#
_symmetry.space_group_name_H-M   'P 1'
#
loop_
_entity.id
_entity.type
_entity.pdbx_description
1 polymer ?
#
loop_
_entity_poly.entity_id
_entity_poly.type
_entity_poly.pdbx_seq_one_letter_code
_entity_poly.pdbx_strand_id
1 'polypeptide(L)'
;MDRSKGIHRFAGLSASCAALAVSAIGLSSCARDERPNFLIFLADDYGGMDTGVNGSTFYETPHIDSIAEEGILFTNGYAACTVSSPSRASLMTGLYPTRHGITEWIGEESGEGWRKHGWCTRMLPASYEHNLDVDRFKCLPQILKDNGYSTFLAGKWHLGDDTTPEMAGFDINVGGYGIGQPPGGYFSPYNNPKLPDGPDGEELCMRLAQETNRFLEGQKRKKGRQPFFAYLSFYAVHTPVQTTEAYWRHFRDKAVSMPPADREPFRLDRHFTVCQVQDNPVFAGLVKQMDDAVGVVLAKLKELHYDRNTIVIFMSDNGGLSSLGFYSTSNYPFRGGKSYQWEGGIRVPFFIHVPGTRLRHTSNDTPVNTIDIYPTLLDYAGITDRPELDGVSLRPLLEGGSIGERPMFWHYPHYGGSGGDPSSIIRRGDWKLIYYHEDGHCELYNLSEDIGEQQDVLPDNRELAASLLSELQSWLEETGARMPVPDPLYSESEHRKVFDRLRENVLRQQLSNRAMRLRDDWSPGRDWWGSHPVVD
;
A
#
# COMPACT_ATOMS: atom_id res chain seq x y z
N MET A 1 56.66 9.76 -84.15
CA MET A 1 57.22 8.41 -83.88
C MET A 1 56.14 7.69 -83.10
N ASP A 2 55.45 6.89 -83.64
CA ASP A 2 55.39 5.70 -84.39
C ASP A 2 54.58 4.61 -83.67
N ARG A 3 53.48 4.29 -84.30
CA ARG A 3 52.98 2.97 -84.61
C ARG A 3 52.66 2.08 -83.37
N SER A 4 51.68 1.22 -83.32
CA SER A 4 50.69 0.78 -84.35
C SER A 4 49.74 -0.26 -83.65
N LYS A 5 48.51 -0.24 -84.06
CA LYS A 5 47.62 -1.32 -84.52
C LYS A 5 47.56 -2.63 -83.73
N GLY A 6 46.36 -3.06 -83.50
CA GLY A 6 45.99 -4.41 -83.36
C GLY A 6 44.46 -4.60 -83.13
N ILE A 7 43.78 -4.78 -84.24
CA ILE A 7 42.32 -5.19 -84.34
C ILE A 7 42.26 -6.70 -84.21
N HIS A 8 41.29 -7.27 -83.50
CA HIS A 8 40.50 -8.47 -83.90
C HIS A 8 39.35 -8.70 -82.91
N ARG A 9 38.28 -8.67 -83.36
CA ARG A 9 36.99 -9.25 -83.72
C ARG A 9 36.65 -10.60 -83.04
N PHE A 10 35.31 -10.67 -82.66
CA PHE A 10 34.38 -11.81 -82.50
C PHE A 10 34.50 -12.53 -81.15
N ALA A 11 33.41 -12.87 -80.42
CA ALA A 11 32.13 -13.38 -80.82
C ALA A 11 31.12 -13.21 -79.67
N GLY A 12 29.88 -13.06 -80.00
CA GLY A 12 28.77 -12.97 -79.04
C GLY A 12 28.45 -14.33 -78.41
N LEU A 13 28.05 -14.29 -77.19
CA LEU A 13 27.27 -15.34 -76.56
C LEU A 13 26.19 -14.68 -75.69
N SER A 14 24.96 -14.83 -76.15
CA SER A 14 23.75 -14.54 -75.42
C SER A 14 23.67 -15.44 -74.18
N ALA A 15 23.67 -14.86 -73.00
CA ALA A 15 23.35 -15.57 -71.78
C ALA A 15 22.05 -15.02 -71.21
N SER A 16 21.05 -15.86 -71.20
CA SER A 16 19.70 -15.64 -70.67
C SER A 16 19.75 -15.28 -69.19
N CYS A 17 19.24 -14.11 -68.82
CA CYS A 17 18.97 -13.79 -67.43
C CYS A 17 17.78 -14.57 -66.93
N ALA A 18 18.02 -15.66 -66.22
CA ALA A 18 17.02 -16.29 -65.37
C ALA A 18 16.82 -15.42 -64.12
N ALA A 19 15.70 -14.74 -64.05
CA ALA A 19 15.24 -14.00 -62.88
C ALA A 19 14.86 -15.01 -61.76
N LEU A 20 15.74 -15.19 -60.78
CA LEU A 20 15.39 -15.85 -59.52
C LEU A 20 14.49 -14.88 -58.71
N ALA A 21 13.18 -15.09 -58.80
CA ALA A 21 12.24 -14.53 -57.86
C ALA A 21 12.46 -15.20 -56.49
N VAL A 22 13.28 -14.59 -55.62
CA VAL A 22 13.32 -14.93 -54.22
C VAL A 22 12.03 -14.46 -53.58
N SER A 23 11.09 -15.41 -53.42
CA SER A 23 9.90 -15.19 -52.59
C SER A 23 10.39 -14.98 -51.16
N ALA A 24 10.43 -13.71 -50.74
CA ALA A 24 10.55 -13.32 -49.33
C ALA A 24 9.26 -13.82 -48.64
N ILE A 25 9.27 -15.06 -48.18
CA ILE A 25 8.30 -15.51 -47.17
C ILE A 25 8.58 -14.65 -45.95
N GLY A 26 7.79 -13.63 -45.76
CA GLY A 26 7.76 -12.85 -44.55
C GLY A 26 7.48 -13.78 -43.38
N LEU A 27 8.52 -14.21 -42.70
CA LEU A 27 8.44 -14.66 -41.34
C LEU A 27 7.99 -13.45 -40.54
N SER A 28 6.66 -13.26 -40.41
CA SER A 28 6.11 -12.52 -39.29
C SER A 28 6.60 -13.25 -38.03
N SER A 29 7.80 -12.90 -37.58
CA SER A 29 8.16 -13.17 -36.21
C SER A 29 7.08 -12.43 -35.40
N CYS A 30 6.22 -13.17 -34.72
CA CYS A 30 5.48 -12.59 -33.61
C CYS A 30 6.54 -11.97 -32.70
N ALA A 31 6.78 -10.66 -32.86
CA ALA A 31 7.64 -9.93 -31.94
C ALA A 31 7.09 -10.24 -30.55
N ARG A 32 7.93 -10.80 -29.69
CA ARG A 32 7.59 -10.98 -28.29
C ARG A 32 7.24 -9.61 -27.77
N ASP A 33 6.08 -9.45 -27.16
CA ASP A 33 5.80 -8.26 -26.36
C ASP A 33 6.81 -8.30 -25.20
N GLU A 34 7.79 -7.41 -25.23
CA GLU A 34 8.87 -7.33 -24.25
C GLU A 34 8.47 -6.50 -23.03
N ARG A 35 7.25 -5.90 -23.06
CA ARG A 35 6.74 -5.13 -21.94
C ARG A 35 6.64 -6.01 -20.69
N PRO A 36 7.04 -5.50 -19.51
CA PRO A 36 6.99 -6.27 -18.27
C PRO A 36 5.55 -6.56 -17.86
N ASN A 37 5.34 -7.65 -17.14
CA ASN A 37 4.18 -7.86 -16.32
C ASN A 37 4.33 -7.09 -15.01
N PHE A 38 3.22 -6.80 -14.36
CA PHE A 38 3.19 -6.15 -13.06
C PHE A 38 2.41 -6.99 -12.06
N LEU A 39 2.98 -7.14 -10.86
CA LEU A 39 2.32 -7.75 -9.71
C LEU A 39 2.49 -6.84 -8.50
N ILE A 40 1.38 -6.35 -7.96
CA ILE A 40 1.35 -5.60 -6.72
C ILE A 40 0.74 -6.48 -5.62
N PHE A 41 1.47 -6.64 -4.53
CA PHE A 41 0.93 -7.06 -3.24
C PHE A 41 0.67 -5.83 -2.39
N LEU A 42 -0.58 -5.58 -2.06
CA LEU A 42 -0.96 -4.50 -1.14
C LEU A 42 -1.48 -5.11 0.15
N ALA A 43 -0.77 -4.88 1.25
CA ALA A 43 -1.23 -5.20 2.59
C ALA A 43 -2.17 -4.11 3.12
N ASP A 44 -2.98 -4.44 4.12
CA ASP A 44 -3.96 -3.56 4.76
C ASP A 44 -3.59 -3.35 6.23
N ASP A 45 -3.43 -2.10 6.67
CA ASP A 45 -3.01 -1.73 8.03
C ASP A 45 -1.63 -2.31 8.45
N TYR A 46 -0.70 -2.48 7.52
CA TYR A 46 0.59 -3.12 7.77
C TYR A 46 1.68 -2.08 8.03
N GLY A 47 2.24 -2.12 9.24
CA GLY A 47 3.18 -1.10 9.72
C GLY A 47 4.54 -1.14 9.03
N GLY A 48 5.19 0.03 8.95
CA GLY A 48 6.53 0.17 8.38
C GLY A 48 7.59 -0.71 9.03
N MET A 49 7.37 -1.14 10.27
CA MET A 49 8.28 -1.98 11.05
C MET A 49 7.81 -3.43 11.19
N ASP A 50 6.81 -3.86 10.41
CA ASP A 50 6.19 -5.18 10.55
C ASP A 50 6.84 -6.27 9.67
N THR A 51 7.98 -6.00 9.03
CA THR A 51 8.76 -6.97 8.26
C THR A 51 10.13 -7.23 8.86
N GLY A 52 10.71 -8.42 8.62
CA GLY A 52 12.05 -8.78 9.08
C GLY A 52 13.12 -7.82 8.53
N VAL A 53 13.07 -7.49 7.24
CA VAL A 53 14.04 -6.56 6.62
C VAL A 53 13.96 -5.14 7.15
N ASN A 54 12.83 -4.72 7.72
CA ASN A 54 12.67 -3.42 8.37
C ASN A 54 12.99 -3.46 9.88
N GLY A 55 13.37 -4.63 10.41
CA GLY A 55 13.89 -4.78 11.77
C GLY A 55 12.97 -5.45 12.78
N SER A 56 11.82 -6.01 12.36
CA SER A 56 11.03 -6.87 13.26
C SER A 56 11.83 -8.11 13.65
N THR A 57 11.95 -8.34 14.94
CA THR A 57 12.51 -9.59 15.50
C THR A 57 11.40 -10.56 15.91
N PHE A 58 10.16 -10.11 15.88
CA PHE A 58 9.01 -10.87 16.30
C PHE A 58 8.26 -11.51 15.12
N TYR A 59 7.95 -10.72 14.10
CA TYR A 59 7.27 -11.23 12.90
C TYR A 59 8.24 -12.00 12.00
N GLU A 60 7.72 -12.99 11.29
CA GLU A 60 8.49 -13.87 10.40
C GLU A 60 7.96 -13.74 8.98
N THR A 61 8.70 -12.99 8.15
CA THR A 61 8.25 -12.55 6.81
C THR A 61 9.24 -12.91 5.70
N PRO A 62 9.79 -14.15 5.65
CA PRO A 62 10.88 -14.48 4.73
C PRO A 62 10.50 -14.33 3.25
N HIS A 63 9.23 -14.50 2.88
CA HIS A 63 8.80 -14.37 1.49
C HIS A 63 8.61 -12.92 1.09
N ILE A 64 8.02 -12.10 1.97
CA ILE A 64 7.91 -10.65 1.78
C ILE A 64 9.31 -10.02 1.75
N ASP A 65 10.18 -10.39 2.69
CA ASP A 65 11.56 -9.94 2.78
C ASP A 65 12.35 -10.25 1.50
N SER A 66 12.10 -11.40 0.87
CA SER A 66 12.76 -11.79 -0.37
C SER A 66 12.50 -10.82 -1.54
N ILE A 67 11.38 -10.08 -1.54
CA ILE A 67 11.10 -9.07 -2.57
C ILE A 67 12.07 -7.89 -2.41
N ALA A 68 12.33 -7.45 -1.17
CA ALA A 68 13.32 -6.42 -0.88
C ALA A 68 14.75 -6.91 -1.14
N GLU A 69 15.07 -8.15 -0.77
CA GLU A 69 16.38 -8.76 -0.98
C GLU A 69 16.72 -8.95 -2.46
N GLU A 70 15.75 -9.36 -3.28
CA GLU A 70 15.92 -9.48 -4.73
C GLU A 70 15.77 -8.13 -5.47
N GLY A 71 15.37 -7.05 -4.77
CA GLY A 71 15.06 -5.72 -5.31
C GLY A 71 15.63 -4.57 -4.49
N ILE A 72 14.84 -3.53 -4.36
CA ILE A 72 15.14 -2.30 -3.63
C ILE A 72 14.14 -2.14 -2.49
N LEU A 73 14.66 -1.89 -1.30
CA LEU A 73 13.93 -1.46 -0.13
C LEU A 73 13.97 0.08 -0.05
N PHE A 74 12.82 0.74 -0.15
CA PHE A 74 12.72 2.18 0.09
C PHE A 74 12.49 2.43 1.59
N THR A 75 13.51 2.96 2.25
CA THR A 75 13.44 3.22 3.71
C THR A 75 12.52 4.39 4.05
N ASN A 76 12.28 5.29 3.08
CA ASN A 76 11.34 6.41 3.14
C ASN A 76 10.15 6.17 2.19
N GLY A 77 9.50 5.00 2.30
CA GLY A 77 8.29 4.66 1.56
C GLY A 77 7.03 5.12 2.29
N TYR A 78 6.13 5.80 1.57
CA TYR A 78 4.95 6.43 2.17
C TYR A 78 3.66 6.00 1.50
N ALA A 79 2.63 5.78 2.32
CA ALA A 79 1.25 5.79 1.89
C ALA A 79 0.77 7.22 1.61
N ALA A 80 -0.19 7.39 0.71
CA ALA A 80 -0.74 8.71 0.37
C ALA A 80 -1.69 9.27 1.44
N CYS A 81 -2.14 8.44 2.38
CA CYS A 81 -3.00 8.83 3.49
C CYS A 81 -2.77 7.91 4.69
N THR A 82 -3.27 8.31 5.85
CA THR A 82 -3.21 7.56 7.11
C THR A 82 -4.28 6.47 7.23
N VAL A 83 -5.18 6.36 6.22
CA VAL A 83 -6.29 5.39 6.15
C VAL A 83 -6.46 4.83 4.74
N SER A 84 -7.21 3.71 4.63
CA SER A 84 -7.23 2.83 3.45
C SER A 84 -7.77 3.45 2.17
N SER A 85 -9.04 3.92 2.15
CA SER A 85 -9.70 4.34 0.89
C SER A 85 -8.97 5.45 0.16
N PRO A 86 -8.50 6.53 0.83
CA PRO A 86 -7.74 7.59 0.15
C PRO A 86 -6.45 7.07 -0.48
N SER A 87 -5.68 6.24 0.25
CA SER A 87 -4.43 5.67 -0.29
C SER A 87 -4.67 4.73 -1.46
N ARG A 88 -5.73 3.92 -1.42
CA ARG A 88 -6.11 3.03 -2.52
C ARG A 88 -6.58 3.82 -3.74
N ALA A 89 -7.37 4.87 -3.55
CA ALA A 89 -7.75 5.79 -4.63
C ALA A 89 -6.52 6.47 -5.24
N SER A 90 -5.58 6.90 -4.41
CA SER A 90 -4.30 7.47 -4.85
C SER A 90 -3.46 6.49 -5.67
N LEU A 91 -3.41 5.20 -5.29
CA LEU A 91 -2.74 4.16 -6.09
C LEU A 91 -3.40 3.98 -7.45
N MET A 92 -4.74 4.02 -7.51
CA MET A 92 -5.49 3.84 -8.76
C MET A 92 -5.43 5.06 -9.68
N THR A 93 -5.23 6.26 -9.15
CA THR A 93 -5.31 7.53 -9.91
C THR A 93 -3.97 8.23 -10.11
N GLY A 94 -2.95 7.95 -9.28
CA GLY A 94 -1.68 8.68 -9.26
C GLY A 94 -1.80 10.11 -8.72
N LEU A 95 -2.88 10.42 -7.98
CA LEU A 95 -3.23 11.73 -7.46
C LEU A 95 -3.28 11.75 -5.94
N TYR A 96 -3.03 12.91 -5.33
CA TYR A 96 -3.27 13.11 -3.91
C TYR A 96 -4.77 13.07 -3.55
N PRO A 97 -5.11 12.68 -2.30
CA PRO A 97 -6.50 12.60 -1.82
C PRO A 97 -7.31 13.90 -2.01
N THR A 98 -6.67 15.05 -1.91
CA THR A 98 -7.31 16.36 -2.15
C THR A 98 -7.89 16.50 -3.55
N ARG A 99 -7.26 15.88 -4.58
CA ARG A 99 -7.69 15.99 -5.98
C ARG A 99 -8.81 15.01 -6.34
N HIS A 100 -8.76 13.77 -5.84
CA HIS A 100 -9.85 12.81 -6.09
C HIS A 100 -11.00 12.90 -5.07
N GLY A 101 -10.82 13.65 -3.99
CA GLY A 101 -11.87 13.98 -3.04
C GLY A 101 -12.18 12.89 -2.01
N ILE A 102 -11.60 11.70 -2.10
CA ILE A 102 -11.72 10.65 -1.08
C ILE A 102 -10.62 10.92 -0.05
N THR A 103 -10.98 11.55 1.08
CA THR A 103 -10.03 11.96 2.12
C THR A 103 -10.21 11.20 3.44
N GLU A 104 -11.25 10.34 3.52
CA GLU A 104 -11.52 9.44 4.64
C GLU A 104 -11.82 8.03 4.14
N TRP A 105 -11.74 7.01 5.03
CA TRP A 105 -12.19 5.67 4.65
C TRP A 105 -13.69 5.68 4.36
N ILE A 106 -14.07 5.04 3.26
CA ILE A 106 -15.45 5.05 2.79
C ILE A 106 -16.33 4.25 3.74
N GLY A 107 -17.29 4.91 4.33
CA GLY A 107 -18.18 4.41 5.37
C GLY A 107 -18.14 5.21 6.67
N GLU A 108 -17.16 6.11 6.84
CA GLU A 108 -17.09 6.98 8.02
C GLU A 108 -18.04 8.19 7.90
N GLU A 109 -18.48 8.67 9.04
CA GLU A 109 -19.33 9.85 9.13
C GLU A 109 -18.51 11.14 8.96
N SER A 110 -19.09 12.16 8.34
CA SER A 110 -18.48 13.48 8.17
C SER A 110 -19.45 14.60 8.51
N GLY A 111 -18.96 15.83 8.62
CA GLY A 111 -19.78 16.98 8.99
C GLY A 111 -20.53 16.73 10.30
N GLU A 112 -21.80 17.09 10.36
CA GLU A 112 -22.63 16.89 11.56
C GLU A 112 -22.87 15.41 11.92
N GLY A 113 -22.73 14.49 10.93
CA GLY A 113 -22.82 13.05 11.16
C GLY A 113 -21.79 12.54 12.16
N TRP A 114 -20.61 13.15 12.19
CA TRP A 114 -19.52 12.83 13.12
C TRP A 114 -19.95 12.88 14.60
N ARG A 115 -20.90 13.72 14.96
CA ARG A 115 -21.42 13.82 16.33
C ARG A 115 -22.02 12.51 16.87
N LYS A 116 -22.37 11.56 15.99
CA LYS A 116 -22.85 10.22 16.40
C LYS A 116 -21.82 9.46 17.22
N HIS A 117 -20.51 9.73 17.05
CA HIS A 117 -19.46 9.16 17.89
C HIS A 117 -19.51 9.62 19.34
N GLY A 118 -20.14 10.75 19.62
CA GLY A 118 -20.25 11.31 20.97
C GLY A 118 -18.93 11.83 21.54
N TRP A 119 -17.92 12.09 20.70
CA TRP A 119 -16.58 12.50 21.13
C TRP A 119 -16.49 13.99 21.50
N CYS A 120 -17.46 14.80 21.12
CA CYS A 120 -17.47 16.24 21.36
C CYS A 120 -16.18 16.92 20.89
N THR A 121 -15.85 16.79 19.61
CA THR A 121 -14.63 17.32 18.98
C THR A 121 -14.77 18.79 18.63
N ARG A 122 -13.64 19.52 18.53
CA ARG A 122 -13.62 20.96 18.21
C ARG A 122 -14.12 21.28 16.81
N MET A 123 -13.85 20.37 15.88
CA MET A 123 -14.20 20.55 14.48
C MET A 123 -15.21 19.50 14.04
N LEU A 124 -16.00 19.84 13.04
CA LEU A 124 -16.71 18.88 12.22
C LEU A 124 -15.80 18.50 11.05
N PRO A 125 -15.53 17.19 10.83
CA PRO A 125 -14.71 16.73 9.72
C PRO A 125 -15.23 17.21 8.36
N ALA A 126 -14.33 17.40 7.41
CA ALA A 126 -14.69 17.79 6.05
C ALA A 126 -15.58 16.74 5.37
N SER A 127 -16.43 17.17 4.45
CA SER A 127 -17.10 16.23 3.53
C SER A 127 -16.11 15.61 2.56
N TYR A 128 -16.36 14.37 2.13
CA TYR A 128 -15.50 13.66 1.17
C TYR A 128 -16.34 12.85 0.18
N GLU A 129 -15.72 12.34 -0.89
CA GLU A 129 -16.38 11.49 -1.88
C GLU A 129 -16.45 10.04 -1.38
N HIS A 130 -17.62 9.41 -1.53
CA HIS A 130 -17.87 8.04 -1.08
C HIS A 130 -17.67 6.98 -2.18
N ASN A 131 -17.37 7.40 -3.40
CA ASN A 131 -17.10 6.53 -4.53
C ASN A 131 -15.96 7.13 -5.37
N LEU A 132 -15.10 6.28 -5.93
CA LEU A 132 -14.11 6.71 -6.89
C LEU A 132 -14.79 7.04 -8.23
N ASP A 133 -14.67 8.29 -8.67
CA ASP A 133 -15.20 8.73 -9.96
C ASP A 133 -14.30 8.26 -11.11
N VAL A 134 -14.62 7.09 -11.67
CA VAL A 134 -13.85 6.47 -12.77
C VAL A 134 -14.12 7.12 -14.14
N ASP A 135 -15.15 7.93 -14.26
CA ASP A 135 -15.42 8.72 -15.48
C ASP A 135 -14.52 9.96 -15.52
N ARG A 136 -14.25 10.54 -14.35
CA ARG A 136 -13.36 11.68 -14.19
C ARG A 136 -11.89 11.27 -14.14
N PHE A 137 -11.57 10.18 -13.45
CA PHE A 137 -10.19 9.75 -13.21
C PHE A 137 -9.91 8.43 -13.93
N LYS A 138 -9.07 8.48 -14.95
CA LYS A 138 -8.65 7.26 -15.65
C LYS A 138 -7.76 6.42 -14.73
N CYS A 139 -8.30 5.31 -14.25
CA CYS A 139 -7.61 4.43 -13.32
C CYS A 139 -6.46 3.67 -13.98
N LEU A 140 -5.42 3.36 -13.20
CA LEU A 140 -4.25 2.58 -13.64
C LEU A 140 -4.61 1.26 -14.36
N PRO A 141 -5.52 0.40 -13.85
CA PRO A 141 -5.89 -0.80 -14.58
C PRO A 141 -6.57 -0.49 -15.92
N GLN A 142 -7.36 0.58 -16.02
CA GLN A 142 -8.00 0.97 -17.27
C GLN A 142 -6.98 1.39 -18.34
N ILE A 143 -6.00 2.22 -17.98
CA ILE A 143 -4.99 2.66 -18.96
C ILE A 143 -4.09 1.49 -19.38
N LEU A 144 -3.75 0.58 -18.48
CA LEU A 144 -3.01 -0.63 -18.81
C LEU A 144 -3.81 -1.55 -19.73
N LYS A 145 -5.10 -1.75 -19.45
CA LYS A 145 -6.02 -2.53 -20.30
C LYS A 145 -6.16 -1.94 -21.70
N ASP A 146 -6.35 -0.62 -21.82
CA ASP A 146 -6.41 0.08 -23.11
C ASP A 146 -5.13 -0.10 -23.93
N ASN A 147 -4.00 -0.36 -23.25
CA ASN A 147 -2.70 -0.63 -23.86
C ASN A 147 -2.38 -2.14 -23.94
N GLY A 148 -3.37 -3.00 -23.85
CA GLY A 148 -3.27 -4.42 -24.16
C GLY A 148 -2.80 -5.31 -23.00
N TYR A 149 -2.82 -4.84 -21.75
CA TYR A 149 -2.62 -5.69 -20.59
C TYR A 149 -3.88 -6.47 -20.23
N SER A 150 -3.74 -7.72 -19.76
CA SER A 150 -4.79 -8.40 -19.01
C SER A 150 -4.75 -7.93 -17.56
N THR A 151 -5.89 -7.54 -16.99
CA THR A 151 -5.96 -6.93 -15.67
C THR A 151 -6.73 -7.82 -14.69
N PHE A 152 -6.18 -7.99 -13.48
CA PHE A 152 -6.71 -8.90 -12.47
C PHE A 152 -6.63 -8.28 -11.07
N LEU A 153 -7.71 -8.41 -10.31
CA LEU A 153 -7.77 -8.06 -8.89
C LEU A 153 -8.21 -9.28 -8.07
N ALA A 154 -7.53 -9.52 -6.97
CA ALA A 154 -8.00 -10.41 -5.91
C ALA A 154 -7.94 -9.70 -4.55
N GLY A 155 -9.05 -9.73 -3.79
CA GLY A 155 -9.15 -9.20 -2.45
C GLY A 155 -9.81 -7.83 -2.35
N LYS A 156 -9.36 -7.00 -1.40
CA LYS A 156 -10.00 -5.74 -1.00
C LYS A 156 -9.98 -4.68 -2.11
N TRP A 157 -11.15 -4.08 -2.36
CA TRP A 157 -11.31 -2.90 -3.21
C TRP A 157 -11.48 -1.62 -2.38
N HIS A 158 -12.59 -1.47 -1.69
CA HIS A 158 -12.90 -0.39 -0.74
C HIS A 158 -12.85 1.02 -1.35
N LEU A 159 -13.34 1.18 -2.59
CA LEU A 159 -13.41 2.47 -3.29
C LEU A 159 -14.84 2.84 -3.70
N GLY A 160 -15.83 2.38 -2.91
CA GLY A 160 -17.25 2.69 -3.02
C GLY A 160 -18.08 1.49 -3.44
N ASP A 161 -19.38 1.55 -3.14
CA ASP A 161 -20.34 0.53 -3.51
C ASP A 161 -20.79 0.67 -4.98
N ASP A 162 -20.85 1.92 -5.48
CA ASP A 162 -21.25 2.24 -6.83
C ASP A 162 -20.11 2.12 -7.85
N THR A 163 -18.84 1.99 -7.38
CA THR A 163 -17.67 1.85 -8.24
C THR A 163 -17.04 0.48 -8.07
N THR A 164 -17.23 -0.39 -9.06
CA THR A 164 -16.65 -1.73 -9.03
C THR A 164 -15.24 -1.76 -9.63
N PRO A 165 -14.42 -2.77 -9.29
CA PRO A 165 -13.12 -2.96 -9.93
C PRO A 165 -13.20 -3.06 -11.47
N GLU A 166 -14.27 -3.65 -11.98
CA GLU A 166 -14.50 -3.81 -13.43
C GLU A 166 -14.67 -2.44 -14.11
N MET A 167 -15.37 -1.50 -13.47
CA MET A 167 -15.51 -0.12 -13.96
C MET A 167 -14.17 0.62 -13.96
N ALA A 168 -13.28 0.32 -13.01
CA ALA A 168 -11.93 0.86 -12.95
C ALA A 168 -10.95 0.20 -13.94
N GLY A 169 -11.40 -0.82 -14.71
CA GLY A 169 -10.63 -1.44 -15.78
C GLY A 169 -10.08 -2.84 -15.50
N PHE A 170 -10.44 -3.49 -14.39
CA PHE A 170 -10.07 -4.88 -14.17
C PHE A 170 -10.93 -5.82 -15.02
N ASP A 171 -10.27 -6.76 -15.76
CA ASP A 171 -10.96 -7.80 -16.53
C ASP A 171 -11.54 -8.88 -15.61
N ILE A 172 -10.87 -9.17 -14.52
CA ILE A 172 -11.23 -10.21 -13.56
C ILE A 172 -11.15 -9.61 -12.15
N ASN A 173 -12.24 -9.77 -11.41
CA ASN A 173 -12.38 -9.36 -10.02
C ASN A 173 -12.74 -10.57 -9.17
N VAL A 174 -11.95 -10.85 -8.14
CA VAL A 174 -12.16 -11.91 -7.17
C VAL A 174 -12.17 -11.32 -5.76
N GLY A 175 -13.36 -11.14 -5.20
CA GLY A 175 -13.53 -10.67 -3.83
C GLY A 175 -13.55 -9.15 -3.64
N GLY A 176 -13.33 -8.35 -4.71
CA GLY A 176 -13.32 -6.89 -4.62
C GLY A 176 -14.72 -6.27 -4.66
N TYR A 177 -15.07 -5.49 -3.63
CA TYR A 177 -16.32 -4.71 -3.51
C TYR A 177 -16.17 -3.60 -2.45
N GLY A 178 -17.24 -2.87 -2.12
CA GLY A 178 -17.18 -1.65 -1.31
C GLY A 178 -16.73 -1.82 0.15
N ILE A 179 -16.80 -3.03 0.73
CA ILE A 179 -16.46 -3.25 2.14
C ILE A 179 -14.95 -3.25 2.38
N GLY A 180 -14.53 -2.57 3.47
CA GLY A 180 -13.13 -2.38 3.81
C GLY A 180 -12.49 -3.45 4.70
N GLN A 181 -13.28 -4.34 5.32
CA GLN A 181 -12.82 -5.44 6.17
C GLN A 181 -13.26 -6.79 5.60
N PRO A 182 -12.65 -7.92 6.02
CA PRO A 182 -13.13 -9.24 5.62
C PRO A 182 -14.48 -9.53 6.30
N PRO A 183 -15.60 -9.62 5.56
CA PRO A 183 -16.94 -9.65 6.18
C PRO A 183 -17.21 -10.89 7.05
N GLY A 184 -16.65 -12.04 6.67
CA GLY A 184 -16.70 -13.28 7.44
C GLY A 184 -15.43 -13.57 8.25
N GLY A 185 -14.51 -12.59 8.31
CA GLY A 185 -13.19 -12.81 8.89
C GLY A 185 -12.21 -13.49 7.92
N TYR A 186 -11.16 -14.10 8.48
CA TYR A 186 -10.06 -14.68 7.68
C TYR A 186 -10.22 -16.16 7.35
N PHE A 187 -11.35 -16.75 7.71
CA PHE A 187 -11.62 -18.17 7.44
C PHE A 187 -12.98 -18.35 6.79
N SER A 188 -13.08 -19.33 5.88
CA SER A 188 -14.35 -19.68 5.24
C SER A 188 -15.38 -20.17 6.31
N PRO A 189 -16.64 -19.71 6.22
CA PRO A 189 -17.28 -18.93 5.16
C PRO A 189 -16.90 -17.45 5.19
N TYR A 190 -16.50 -16.90 4.02
CA TYR A 190 -16.01 -15.52 3.90
C TYR A 190 -17.11 -14.45 3.94
N ASN A 191 -18.36 -14.85 3.67
CA ASN A 191 -19.51 -13.94 3.54
C ASN A 191 -19.25 -12.80 2.53
N ASN A 192 -18.41 -13.04 1.52
CA ASN A 192 -18.05 -12.08 0.49
C ASN A 192 -18.82 -12.36 -0.80
N PRO A 193 -19.64 -11.41 -1.31
CA PRO A 193 -20.49 -11.65 -2.48
C PRO A 193 -19.71 -11.88 -3.78
N LYS A 194 -18.42 -11.53 -3.82
CA LYS A 194 -17.52 -11.67 -4.97
C LYS A 194 -16.46 -12.77 -4.79
N LEU A 195 -16.51 -13.51 -3.68
CA LEU A 195 -15.62 -14.64 -3.40
C LEU A 195 -16.46 -15.80 -2.85
N PRO A 196 -16.72 -16.84 -3.64
CA PRO A 196 -17.42 -18.03 -3.14
C PRO A 196 -16.67 -18.66 -1.97
N ASP A 197 -17.44 -19.13 -0.99
CA ASP A 197 -16.88 -19.86 0.14
C ASP A 197 -16.13 -21.11 -0.34
N GLY A 198 -15.07 -21.43 0.37
CA GLY A 198 -14.32 -22.67 0.24
C GLY A 198 -14.74 -23.68 1.32
N PRO A 199 -13.95 -24.74 1.51
CA PRO A 199 -14.11 -25.63 2.66
C PRO A 199 -14.06 -24.84 3.98
N ASP A 200 -14.77 -25.35 5.00
CA ASP A 200 -14.72 -24.76 6.34
C ASP A 200 -13.28 -24.63 6.80
N GLY A 201 -12.92 -23.43 7.28
CA GLY A 201 -11.59 -23.14 7.76
C GLY A 201 -10.55 -22.84 6.69
N GLU A 202 -10.91 -22.80 5.40
CA GLU A 202 -9.99 -22.31 4.34
C GLU A 202 -9.57 -20.86 4.64
N GLU A 203 -8.27 -20.63 4.66
CA GLU A 203 -7.68 -19.34 5.04
C GLU A 203 -7.74 -18.35 3.88
N LEU A 204 -8.16 -17.10 4.16
CA LEU A 204 -8.47 -16.08 3.14
C LEU A 204 -7.23 -15.63 2.35
N CYS A 205 -6.08 -15.40 3.01
CA CYS A 205 -4.87 -14.96 2.30
C CYS A 205 -4.40 -16.03 1.31
N MET A 206 -4.42 -17.29 1.73
CA MET A 206 -4.06 -18.43 0.89
C MET A 206 -5.07 -18.61 -0.25
N ARG A 207 -6.37 -18.43 0.00
CA ARG A 207 -7.39 -18.49 -1.03
C ARG A 207 -7.16 -17.41 -2.11
N LEU A 208 -6.89 -16.17 -1.73
CA LEU A 208 -6.61 -15.09 -2.70
C LEU A 208 -5.32 -15.36 -3.50
N ALA A 209 -4.29 -15.92 -2.86
CA ALA A 209 -3.08 -16.35 -3.55
C ALA A 209 -3.35 -17.47 -4.57
N GLN A 210 -4.19 -18.45 -4.24
CA GLN A 210 -4.59 -19.52 -5.15
C GLN A 210 -5.38 -18.98 -6.35
N GLU A 211 -6.29 -18.02 -6.15
CA GLU A 211 -7.01 -17.36 -7.26
C GLU A 211 -6.04 -16.59 -8.16
N THR A 212 -5.04 -15.91 -7.57
CA THR A 212 -3.97 -15.25 -8.32
C THR A 212 -3.18 -16.27 -9.15
N ASN A 213 -2.83 -17.44 -8.57
CA ASN A 213 -2.16 -18.50 -9.29
C ASN A 213 -2.98 -19.07 -10.46
N ARG A 214 -4.31 -19.23 -10.28
CA ARG A 214 -5.23 -19.63 -11.37
C ARG A 214 -5.22 -18.62 -12.52
N PHE A 215 -5.21 -17.32 -12.18
CA PHE A 215 -5.08 -16.26 -13.19
C PHE A 215 -3.75 -16.39 -13.95
N LEU A 216 -2.60 -16.52 -13.25
CA LEU A 216 -1.27 -16.65 -13.86
C LEU A 216 -1.18 -17.88 -14.79
N GLU A 217 -1.73 -19.02 -14.39
CA GLU A 217 -1.83 -20.22 -15.21
C GLU A 217 -2.71 -19.98 -16.44
N GLY A 218 -3.81 -19.26 -16.26
CA GLY A 218 -4.70 -18.85 -17.36
C GLY A 218 -3.96 -18.00 -18.39
N GLN A 219 -3.15 -17.03 -17.97
CA GLN A 219 -2.32 -16.22 -18.87
C GLN A 219 -1.30 -17.07 -19.62
N LYS A 220 -0.69 -18.08 -18.99
CA LYS A 220 0.26 -18.98 -19.63
C LYS A 220 -0.33 -19.80 -20.77
N ARG A 221 -1.61 -20.14 -20.69
CA ARG A 221 -2.34 -20.93 -21.71
C ARG A 221 -2.79 -20.09 -22.91
N LYS A 222 -2.85 -18.75 -22.76
CA LYS A 222 -3.24 -17.87 -23.88
C LYS A 222 -2.20 -17.88 -24.99
N LYS A 223 -2.66 -17.93 -26.24
CA LYS A 223 -1.78 -17.72 -27.40
C LYS A 223 -1.46 -16.23 -27.49
N GLY A 224 -0.16 -15.88 -27.59
CA GLY A 224 0.24 -14.50 -27.88
C GLY A 224 0.84 -13.71 -26.73
N ARG A 225 1.19 -14.31 -25.60
CA ARG A 225 1.96 -13.68 -24.47
C ARG A 225 1.59 -12.22 -24.19
N GLN A 226 0.32 -11.98 -23.99
CA GLN A 226 -0.18 -10.68 -23.55
C GLN A 226 0.38 -10.38 -22.14
N PRO A 227 0.96 -9.18 -21.88
CA PRO A 227 1.40 -8.83 -20.55
C PRO A 227 0.19 -8.70 -19.60
N PHE A 228 0.44 -8.82 -18.31
CA PHE A 228 -0.60 -8.71 -17.30
C PHE A 228 -0.28 -7.69 -16.21
N PHE A 229 -1.32 -7.14 -15.62
CA PHE A 229 -1.32 -6.42 -14.36
C PHE A 229 -2.15 -7.20 -13.35
N ALA A 230 -1.51 -7.74 -12.33
CA ALA A 230 -2.16 -8.43 -11.23
C ALA A 230 -2.04 -7.61 -9.95
N TYR A 231 -3.18 -7.37 -9.30
CA TYR A 231 -3.29 -6.65 -8.05
C TYR A 231 -3.86 -7.57 -6.98
N LEU A 232 -2.98 -8.15 -6.14
CA LEU A 232 -3.35 -8.93 -4.97
C LEU A 232 -3.41 -8.01 -3.76
N SER A 233 -4.62 -7.58 -3.46
CA SER A 233 -4.96 -6.64 -2.40
C SER A 233 -5.49 -7.41 -1.20
N PHE A 234 -4.61 -7.74 -0.26
CA PHE A 234 -5.01 -8.47 0.94
C PHE A 234 -5.97 -7.66 1.81
N TYR A 235 -6.83 -8.35 2.54
CA TYR A 235 -7.49 -7.79 3.72
C TYR A 235 -6.56 -7.82 4.95
N ALA A 236 -5.56 -8.70 4.94
CA ALA A 236 -4.57 -8.81 6.01
C ALA A 236 -3.64 -7.58 6.02
N VAL A 237 -3.41 -6.99 7.19
CA VAL A 237 -3.71 -7.52 8.54
C VAL A 237 -4.81 -6.73 9.27
N HIS A 238 -5.80 -6.25 8.54
CA HIS A 238 -6.93 -5.49 9.10
C HIS A 238 -7.72 -6.34 10.11
N THR A 239 -8.39 -5.69 11.04
CA THR A 239 -9.31 -6.36 11.98
C THR A 239 -10.52 -6.99 11.28
N PRO A 240 -11.07 -8.11 11.80
CA PRO A 240 -10.68 -8.83 13.03
C PRO A 240 -9.34 -9.54 12.84
N VAL A 241 -8.46 -9.47 13.85
CA VAL A 241 -7.17 -10.17 13.78
C VAL A 241 -7.39 -11.63 14.15
N GLN A 242 -7.11 -12.55 13.21
CA GLN A 242 -7.37 -13.98 13.35
C GLN A 242 -6.23 -14.81 12.78
N THR A 243 -5.96 -15.96 13.38
CA THR A 243 -4.94 -16.91 12.92
C THR A 243 -5.28 -18.34 13.36
N THR A 244 -4.57 -19.33 12.82
CA THR A 244 -4.69 -20.72 13.27
C THR A 244 -4.13 -20.90 14.68
N GLU A 245 -4.55 -21.98 15.35
CA GLU A 245 -3.99 -22.33 16.66
C GLU A 245 -2.50 -22.63 16.57
N ALA A 246 -2.04 -23.26 15.48
CA ALA A 246 -0.63 -23.61 15.28
C ALA A 246 0.24 -22.36 15.22
N TYR A 247 -0.14 -21.34 14.41
CA TYR A 247 0.60 -20.07 14.34
C TYR A 247 0.51 -19.28 15.63
N TRP A 248 -0.68 -19.20 16.26
CA TRP A 248 -0.79 -18.53 17.55
C TRP A 248 0.14 -19.16 18.59
N ARG A 249 0.17 -20.50 18.70
CA ARG A 249 1.00 -21.22 19.67
C ARG A 249 2.50 -20.94 19.43
N HIS A 250 2.93 -21.01 18.17
CA HIS A 250 4.31 -20.71 17.79
C HIS A 250 4.72 -19.29 18.23
N PHE A 251 3.92 -18.29 17.89
CA PHE A 251 4.24 -16.90 18.23
C PHE A 251 4.00 -16.56 19.71
N ARG A 252 3.07 -17.22 20.38
CA ARG A 252 2.90 -17.10 21.83
C ARG A 252 4.14 -17.61 22.55
N ASP A 253 4.65 -18.78 22.17
CA ASP A 253 5.86 -19.34 22.77
C ASP A 253 7.08 -18.46 22.50
N LYS A 254 7.17 -17.89 21.30
CA LYS A 254 8.19 -16.88 20.94
C LYS A 254 8.05 -15.65 21.84
N ALA A 255 6.86 -15.06 21.97
CA ALA A 255 6.62 -13.85 22.77
C ALA A 255 7.01 -14.04 24.25
N VAL A 256 6.65 -15.17 24.86
CA VAL A 256 6.97 -15.43 26.28
C VAL A 256 8.45 -15.80 26.51
N SER A 257 9.17 -16.23 25.47
CA SER A 257 10.59 -16.54 25.51
C SER A 257 11.49 -15.34 25.23
N MET A 258 10.95 -14.26 24.64
CA MET A 258 11.72 -13.04 24.37
C MET A 258 12.12 -12.33 25.66
N PRO A 259 13.30 -11.67 25.66
CA PRO A 259 13.66 -10.78 26.76
C PRO A 259 12.57 -9.71 26.95
N PRO A 260 12.32 -9.29 28.21
CA PRO A 260 11.43 -8.14 28.44
C PRO A 260 11.85 -6.94 27.61
N ALA A 261 10.88 -6.24 27.03
CA ALA A 261 11.18 -5.00 26.32
C ALA A 261 11.74 -3.94 27.29
N ASP A 262 12.58 -3.07 26.79
CA ASP A 262 13.19 -1.94 27.52
C ASP A 262 12.22 -0.77 27.73
N ARG A 263 10.94 -0.96 27.38
CA ARG A 263 9.86 0.05 27.41
C ARG A 263 8.54 -0.55 27.86
N GLU A 264 7.66 0.34 28.31
CA GLU A 264 6.28 -0.05 28.62
C GLU A 264 5.55 -0.50 27.35
N PRO A 265 4.67 -1.52 27.42
CA PRO A 265 3.99 -2.06 26.25
C PRO A 265 3.02 -1.08 25.59
N PHE A 266 2.54 -0.09 26.33
CA PHE A 266 1.61 0.93 25.84
C PHE A 266 2.02 2.31 26.32
N ARG A 267 1.93 3.31 25.44
CA ARG A 267 2.19 4.72 25.73
C ARG A 267 1.00 5.57 25.31
N LEU A 268 0.62 6.55 26.14
CA LEU A 268 -0.37 7.55 25.72
C LEU A 268 0.23 8.46 24.64
N ASP A 269 -0.46 8.57 23.51
CA ASP A 269 -0.11 9.47 22.42
C ASP A 269 -1.34 10.30 22.02
N ARG A 270 -1.38 11.54 22.42
CA ARG A 270 -2.52 12.47 22.33
C ARG A 270 -3.79 11.89 22.98
N HIS A 271 -4.63 11.25 22.20
CA HIS A 271 -5.96 10.81 22.63
C HIS A 271 -6.01 9.39 23.15
N PHE A 272 -5.20 8.49 22.59
CA PHE A 272 -5.25 7.05 22.90
C PHE A 272 -3.87 6.48 23.23
N THR A 273 -3.88 5.37 23.92
CA THR A 273 -2.66 4.57 24.11
C THR A 273 -2.34 3.79 22.85
N VAL A 274 -1.06 3.79 22.49
CA VAL A 274 -0.49 3.07 21.34
C VAL A 274 0.46 1.97 21.82
N CYS A 275 0.47 0.85 21.08
CA CYS A 275 1.39 -0.26 21.33
C CYS A 275 2.84 0.18 21.07
N GLN A 276 3.75 -0.22 21.97
CA GLN A 276 5.19 0.08 21.87
C GLN A 276 6.02 -1.18 21.66
N VAL A 277 5.41 -2.36 21.73
CA VAL A 277 6.08 -3.65 21.64
C VAL A 277 5.33 -4.55 20.66
N GLN A 278 6.07 -5.25 19.81
CA GLN A 278 5.54 -6.30 18.93
C GLN A 278 5.58 -7.62 19.69
N ASP A 279 4.44 -8.02 20.27
CA ASP A 279 4.32 -9.26 21.04
C ASP A 279 2.92 -9.90 20.96
N ASN A 280 2.08 -9.46 19.99
CA ASN A 280 0.76 -10.05 19.78
C ASN A 280 0.86 -11.31 18.92
N PRO A 281 0.65 -12.52 19.49
CA PRO A 281 0.82 -13.78 18.77
C PRO A 281 -0.25 -14.00 17.69
N VAL A 282 -1.45 -13.45 17.87
CA VAL A 282 -2.53 -13.59 16.87
C VAL A 282 -2.22 -12.73 15.65
N PHE A 283 -1.75 -11.49 15.85
CA PHE A 283 -1.35 -10.62 14.76
C PHE A 283 -0.14 -11.21 14.01
N ALA A 284 0.87 -11.72 14.74
CA ALA A 284 2.02 -12.36 14.15
C ALA A 284 1.65 -13.59 13.29
N GLY A 285 0.68 -14.38 13.75
CA GLY A 285 0.16 -15.49 12.97
C GLY A 285 -0.55 -15.06 11.70
N LEU A 286 -1.32 -13.96 11.73
CA LEU A 286 -1.96 -13.40 10.53
C LEU A 286 -0.93 -12.81 9.55
N VAL A 287 0.13 -12.16 10.06
CA VAL A 287 1.27 -11.73 9.23
C VAL A 287 1.92 -12.92 8.54
N LYS A 288 2.11 -14.04 9.28
CA LYS A 288 2.69 -15.26 8.70
C LYS A 288 1.81 -15.88 7.62
N GLN A 289 0.48 -15.90 7.81
CA GLN A 289 -0.47 -16.36 6.78
C GLN A 289 -0.37 -15.52 5.50
N MET A 290 -0.22 -14.21 5.62
CA MET A 290 -0.01 -13.32 4.47
C MET A 290 1.35 -13.57 3.81
N ASP A 291 2.41 -13.74 4.59
CA ASP A 291 3.75 -14.05 4.08
C ASP A 291 3.77 -15.37 3.29
N ASP A 292 3.14 -16.43 3.82
CA ASP A 292 3.04 -17.71 3.13
C ASP A 292 2.25 -17.60 1.82
N ALA A 293 1.19 -16.80 1.80
CA ALA A 293 0.40 -16.52 0.60
C ALA A 293 1.24 -15.79 -0.47
N VAL A 294 2.06 -14.81 -0.07
CA VAL A 294 3.03 -14.14 -0.97
C VAL A 294 4.02 -15.17 -1.51
N GLY A 295 4.56 -16.05 -0.66
CA GLY A 295 5.49 -17.11 -1.06
C GLY A 295 4.92 -18.04 -2.12
N VAL A 296 3.66 -18.44 -1.98
CA VAL A 296 2.95 -19.31 -2.94
C VAL A 296 2.81 -18.63 -4.31
N VAL A 297 2.54 -17.34 -4.37
CA VAL A 297 2.44 -16.59 -5.63
C VAL A 297 3.83 -16.40 -6.26
N LEU A 298 4.84 -16.03 -5.48
CA LEU A 298 6.23 -15.89 -5.98
C LEU A 298 6.77 -17.22 -6.53
N ALA A 299 6.48 -18.35 -5.87
CA ALA A 299 6.83 -19.67 -6.36
C ALA A 299 6.14 -19.98 -7.71
N LYS A 300 4.86 -19.60 -7.87
CA LYS A 300 4.11 -19.79 -9.12
C LYS A 300 4.68 -18.93 -10.25
N LEU A 301 5.10 -17.70 -10.00
CA LEU A 301 5.80 -16.88 -11.00
C LEU A 301 7.06 -17.58 -11.50
N LYS A 302 7.87 -18.16 -10.60
CA LYS A 302 9.08 -18.93 -10.95
C LYS A 302 8.74 -20.20 -11.75
N GLU A 303 7.75 -20.97 -11.32
CA GLU A 303 7.26 -22.18 -12.01
C GLU A 303 6.85 -21.89 -13.47
N LEU A 304 6.14 -20.78 -13.67
CA LEU A 304 5.65 -20.36 -14.98
C LEU A 304 6.69 -19.56 -15.80
N HIS A 305 7.88 -19.30 -15.25
CA HIS A 305 8.91 -18.44 -15.83
C HIS A 305 8.46 -17.00 -16.11
N TYR A 306 7.55 -16.48 -15.29
CA TYR A 306 7.16 -15.08 -15.29
C TYR A 306 8.08 -14.20 -14.44
N ASP A 307 8.80 -14.78 -13.48
CA ASP A 307 9.81 -14.11 -12.64
C ASP A 307 10.83 -13.30 -13.43
N ARG A 308 11.11 -13.72 -14.67
CA ARG A 308 12.09 -13.07 -15.56
C ARG A 308 11.59 -11.78 -16.22
N ASN A 309 10.28 -11.50 -16.17
CA ASN A 309 9.67 -10.36 -16.82
C ASN A 309 8.46 -9.79 -16.03
N THR A 310 8.47 -9.95 -14.71
CA THR A 310 7.43 -9.38 -13.84
C THR A 310 8.05 -8.45 -12.81
N ILE A 311 7.66 -7.18 -12.84
CA ILE A 311 7.98 -6.24 -11.77
C ILE A 311 7.06 -6.57 -10.61
N VAL A 312 7.64 -6.81 -9.43
CA VAL A 312 6.91 -7.16 -8.20
C VAL A 312 7.06 -6.03 -7.20
N ILE A 313 5.92 -5.58 -6.66
CA ILE A 313 5.83 -4.51 -5.68
C ILE A 313 5.14 -5.06 -4.43
N PHE A 314 5.70 -4.79 -3.25
CA PHE A 314 5.04 -5.00 -1.96
C PHE A 314 4.96 -3.68 -1.21
N MET A 315 3.77 -3.34 -0.72
CA MET A 315 3.52 -2.13 0.07
C MET A 315 2.28 -2.28 0.93
N SER A 316 2.05 -1.32 1.83
CA SER A 316 0.80 -1.19 2.60
C SER A 316 0.03 0.07 2.19
N ASP A 317 -1.27 0.08 2.44
CA ASP A 317 -2.13 1.22 2.15
C ASP A 317 -2.05 2.33 3.22
N ASN A 318 -1.72 2.00 4.46
CA ASN A 318 -1.43 2.92 5.56
C ASN A 318 -0.60 2.23 6.64
N GLY A 319 -0.19 2.97 7.65
CA GLY A 319 0.57 2.43 8.77
C GLY A 319 -0.22 1.45 9.64
N GLY A 320 0.48 0.68 10.44
CA GLY A 320 -0.09 -0.38 11.27
C GLY A 320 -1.01 0.16 12.38
N LEU A 321 -2.08 -0.58 12.68
CA LEU A 321 -3.01 -0.25 13.74
C LEU A 321 -2.36 -0.48 15.11
N SER A 322 -1.94 0.58 15.80
CA SER A 322 -1.23 0.52 17.08
C SER A 322 -2.09 0.93 18.28
N SER A 323 -3.29 1.45 18.05
CA SER A 323 -4.18 2.02 19.08
C SER A 323 -5.52 1.30 19.13
N LEU A 324 -6.48 1.89 19.84
CA LEU A 324 -7.76 1.28 20.20
C LEU A 324 -7.58 0.00 21.04
N GLY A 325 -8.63 -0.60 21.52
CA GLY A 325 -8.58 -1.80 22.36
C GLY A 325 -8.12 -3.08 21.64
N PHE A 326 -7.75 -3.00 20.37
CA PHE A 326 -7.48 -4.18 19.54
C PHE A 326 -6.14 -4.87 19.86
N TYR A 327 -5.13 -4.14 20.38
CA TYR A 327 -3.80 -4.71 20.60
C TYR A 327 -3.33 -5.46 19.36
N SER A 328 -3.01 -4.71 18.28
CA SER A 328 -2.55 -5.30 17.01
C SER A 328 -1.02 -5.28 16.89
N THR A 329 -0.43 -4.19 16.42
CA THR A 329 1.02 -4.07 16.24
C THR A 329 1.59 -2.81 16.88
N SER A 330 2.93 -2.72 16.90
CA SER A 330 3.69 -1.53 17.27
C SER A 330 4.48 -1.03 16.08
N ASN A 331 4.36 0.27 15.80
CA ASN A 331 5.16 0.92 14.76
C ASN A 331 6.50 1.47 15.28
N TYR A 332 6.82 1.26 16.57
CA TYR A 332 8.07 1.78 17.15
C TYR A 332 9.29 1.41 16.29
N PRO A 333 10.23 2.35 15.98
CA PRO A 333 10.39 3.69 16.61
C PRO A 333 9.49 4.78 16.05
N PHE A 334 8.70 4.54 14.99
CA PHE A 334 7.78 5.52 14.43
C PHE A 334 6.65 5.82 15.41
N ARG A 335 6.31 7.11 15.53
CA ARG A 335 5.25 7.56 16.43
C ARG A 335 3.87 7.25 15.82
N GLY A 336 2.91 6.87 16.67
CA GLY A 336 1.51 6.65 16.30
C GLY A 336 1.28 5.37 15.50
N GLY A 337 0.41 5.43 14.52
CA GLY A 337 -0.02 4.33 13.65
C GLY A 337 -1.17 4.77 12.78
N LYS A 338 -1.98 3.84 12.27
CA LYS A 338 -3.17 4.12 11.46
C LYS A 338 -3.95 5.32 12.00
N SER A 339 -4.40 6.20 11.12
CA SER A 339 -5.09 7.47 11.35
C SER A 339 -4.21 8.60 11.91
N TYR A 340 -3.03 8.33 12.48
CA TYR A 340 -2.17 9.37 13.01
C TYR A 340 -1.35 10.08 11.94
N GLN A 341 -1.08 11.35 12.17
CA GLN A 341 -0.32 12.25 11.31
C GLN A 341 1.21 12.04 11.35
N TRP A 342 1.71 11.22 12.28
CA TRP A 342 3.13 10.92 12.45
C TRP A 342 3.60 9.78 11.54
N GLU A 343 4.90 9.52 11.53
CA GLU A 343 5.52 8.52 10.65
C GLU A 343 4.84 7.15 10.74
N GLY A 344 4.43 6.71 11.95
CA GLY A 344 3.75 5.44 12.13
C GLY A 344 2.42 5.30 11.39
N GLY A 345 1.77 6.42 11.02
CA GLY A 345 0.51 6.41 10.26
C GLY A 345 0.68 6.39 8.74
N ILE A 346 1.81 6.89 8.24
CA ILE A 346 2.04 7.10 6.81
C ILE A 346 3.24 6.36 6.24
N ARG A 347 4.25 6.02 7.06
CA ARG A 347 5.43 5.30 6.60
C ARG A 347 5.18 3.81 6.62
N VAL A 348 5.36 3.17 5.46
CA VAL A 348 4.95 1.79 5.19
C VAL A 348 6.09 0.99 4.57
N PRO A 349 6.07 -0.36 4.61
CA PRO A 349 6.97 -1.15 3.78
C PRO A 349 6.76 -0.79 2.32
N PHE A 350 7.86 -0.62 1.58
CA PHE A 350 7.82 -0.22 0.18
C PHE A 350 8.98 -0.89 -0.57
N PHE A 351 8.70 -2.03 -1.20
CA PHE A 351 9.68 -2.86 -1.86
C PHE A 351 9.35 -3.00 -3.35
N ILE A 352 10.34 -2.85 -4.20
CA ILE A 352 10.19 -3.03 -5.65
C ILE A 352 11.30 -3.92 -6.18
N HIS A 353 10.92 -5.06 -6.76
CA HIS A 353 11.80 -5.92 -7.52
C HIS A 353 11.57 -5.72 -9.03
N VAL A 354 12.63 -5.36 -9.76
CA VAL A 354 12.64 -5.28 -11.22
C VAL A 354 13.50 -6.42 -11.76
N PRO A 355 12.97 -7.29 -12.63
CA PRO A 355 13.73 -8.41 -13.18
C PRO A 355 15.01 -7.97 -13.89
N GLY A 356 16.12 -8.63 -13.61
CA GLY A 356 17.41 -8.33 -14.21
C GLY A 356 18.12 -7.09 -13.63
N THR A 357 17.54 -6.44 -12.62
CA THR A 357 18.20 -5.33 -11.94
C THR A 357 19.54 -5.75 -11.32
N ARG A 358 20.50 -4.82 -11.33
CA ARG A 358 21.75 -4.95 -10.59
C ARG A 358 21.65 -4.45 -9.14
N LEU A 359 20.53 -3.84 -8.79
CA LEU A 359 20.26 -3.22 -7.49
C LEU A 359 19.57 -4.23 -6.56
N ARG A 360 20.24 -5.36 -6.30
CA ARG A 360 19.78 -6.34 -5.31
C ARG A 360 20.35 -6.00 -3.95
N HIS A 361 19.62 -6.32 -2.88
CA HIS A 361 20.01 -6.02 -1.49
C HIS A 361 20.36 -4.52 -1.29
N THR A 362 19.65 -3.64 -1.98
CA THR A 362 19.90 -2.19 -1.94
C THR A 362 18.80 -1.50 -1.17
N SER A 363 19.17 -0.67 -0.21
CA SER A 363 18.28 0.31 0.40
C SER A 363 18.40 1.65 -0.32
N ASN A 364 17.27 2.36 -0.46
CA ASN A 364 17.21 3.70 -1.02
C ASN A 364 16.40 4.59 -0.06
N ASP A 365 16.98 5.69 0.36
CA ASP A 365 16.40 6.64 1.31
C ASP A 365 15.66 7.81 0.65
N THR A 366 15.62 7.86 -0.68
CA THR A 366 14.81 8.85 -1.41
C THR A 366 13.34 8.68 -1.01
N PRO A 367 12.67 9.74 -0.56
CA PRO A 367 11.25 9.67 -0.23
C PRO A 367 10.39 9.33 -1.46
N VAL A 368 9.59 8.27 -1.35
CA VAL A 368 8.67 7.79 -2.38
C VAL A 368 7.27 7.61 -1.80
N ASN A 369 6.24 7.71 -2.65
CA ASN A 369 4.85 7.66 -2.22
C ASN A 369 4.02 6.72 -3.11
N THR A 370 2.91 6.23 -2.60
CA THR A 370 1.95 5.39 -3.33
C THR A 370 1.55 5.97 -4.70
N ILE A 371 1.41 7.31 -4.80
CA ILE A 371 1.06 7.99 -6.07
C ILE A 371 2.11 7.79 -7.17
N ASP A 372 3.34 7.45 -6.82
CA ASP A 372 4.45 7.26 -7.75
C ASP A 372 4.37 5.95 -8.52
N ILE A 373 3.58 4.99 -8.01
CA ILE A 373 3.43 3.68 -8.66
C ILE A 373 2.77 3.82 -10.02
N TYR A 374 1.73 4.63 -10.12
CA TYR A 374 1.02 4.84 -11.39
C TYR A 374 1.96 5.30 -12.52
N PRO A 375 2.67 6.44 -12.44
CA PRO A 375 3.59 6.87 -13.49
C PRO A 375 4.77 5.90 -13.69
N THR A 376 5.21 5.20 -12.65
CA THR A 376 6.30 4.21 -12.74
C THR A 376 5.91 3.03 -13.63
N LEU A 377 4.71 2.47 -13.42
CA LEU A 377 4.25 1.34 -14.24
C LEU A 377 4.01 1.75 -15.69
N LEU A 378 3.47 2.94 -15.94
CA LEU A 378 3.30 3.45 -17.30
C LEU A 378 4.64 3.64 -18.01
N ASP A 379 5.65 4.14 -17.30
CA ASP A 379 6.98 4.34 -17.85
C ASP A 379 7.63 3.00 -18.26
N TYR A 380 7.54 1.97 -17.41
CA TYR A 380 7.98 0.62 -17.77
C TYR A 380 7.15 -0.04 -18.88
N ALA A 381 5.87 0.29 -18.98
CA ALA A 381 5.00 -0.17 -20.06
C ALA A 381 5.22 0.59 -21.38
N GLY A 382 6.02 1.66 -21.38
CA GLY A 382 6.24 2.52 -22.55
C GLY A 382 5.00 3.34 -22.94
N ILE A 383 4.09 3.61 -21.99
CA ILE A 383 2.85 4.36 -22.21
C ILE A 383 3.12 5.84 -21.93
N THR A 384 3.05 6.66 -22.97
CA THR A 384 3.32 8.11 -22.90
C THR A 384 2.03 8.95 -22.90
N ASP A 385 0.94 8.43 -23.45
CA ASP A 385 -0.38 9.06 -23.41
C ASP A 385 -1.04 8.78 -22.05
N ARG A 386 -0.89 9.71 -21.12
CA ARG A 386 -1.32 9.59 -19.73
C ARG A 386 -1.95 10.88 -19.22
N PRO A 387 -2.86 10.79 -18.24
CA PRO A 387 -3.43 11.96 -17.58
C PRO A 387 -2.34 12.74 -16.81
N GLU A 388 -2.67 13.95 -16.38
CA GLU A 388 -1.88 14.68 -15.39
C GLU A 388 -1.88 13.91 -14.07
N LEU A 389 -0.69 13.76 -13.46
CA LEU A 389 -0.45 12.98 -12.24
C LEU A 389 0.35 13.83 -11.25
N ASP A 390 0.09 13.64 -9.95
CA ASP A 390 0.91 14.22 -8.89
C ASP A 390 2.18 13.39 -8.63
N GLY A 391 2.11 12.07 -8.88
CA GLY A 391 3.24 11.17 -8.74
C GLY A 391 4.29 11.32 -9.81
N VAL A 392 5.51 10.88 -9.52
CA VAL A 392 6.64 10.83 -10.46
C VAL A 392 7.10 9.40 -10.70
N SER A 393 7.67 9.11 -11.87
CA SER A 393 8.22 7.79 -12.15
C SER A 393 9.44 7.51 -11.27
N LEU A 394 9.44 6.36 -10.60
CA LEU A 394 10.56 5.84 -9.81
C LEU A 394 11.57 5.07 -10.68
N ARG A 395 11.33 4.91 -11.98
CA ARG A 395 12.21 4.17 -12.88
C ARG A 395 13.66 4.66 -12.82
N PRO A 396 13.97 5.96 -12.75
CA PRO A 396 15.36 6.41 -12.59
C PRO A 396 16.03 5.84 -11.33
N LEU A 397 15.32 5.79 -10.18
CA LEU A 397 15.84 5.18 -8.96
C LEU A 397 16.04 3.68 -9.11
N LEU A 398 15.11 2.99 -9.76
CA LEU A 398 15.13 1.54 -9.99
C LEU A 398 16.22 1.10 -11.00
N GLU A 399 16.76 2.04 -11.77
CA GLU A 399 17.87 1.86 -12.72
C GLU A 399 19.21 2.43 -12.19
N GLY A 400 19.26 2.88 -10.91
CA GLY A 400 20.48 3.35 -10.24
C GLY A 400 20.79 4.84 -10.45
N GLY A 401 19.83 5.60 -10.95
CA GLY A 401 19.89 7.05 -11.06
C GLY A 401 19.24 7.76 -9.87
N SER A 402 18.75 8.96 -10.08
CA SER A 402 18.08 9.79 -9.08
C SER A 402 16.86 10.50 -9.65
N ILE A 403 15.95 10.91 -8.77
CA ILE A 403 14.88 11.88 -9.05
C ILE A 403 15.17 13.17 -8.29
N GLY A 404 14.62 14.29 -8.75
CA GLY A 404 14.77 15.57 -8.06
C GLY A 404 14.12 15.54 -6.67
N GLU A 405 14.66 16.35 -5.77
CA GLU A 405 13.99 16.60 -4.48
C GLU A 405 12.63 17.26 -4.73
N ARG A 406 11.61 16.79 -4.01
CA ARG A 406 10.25 17.31 -4.10
C ARG A 406 9.60 17.33 -2.73
N PRO A 407 8.67 18.25 -2.48
CA PRO A 407 7.83 18.16 -1.30
C PRO A 407 6.86 16.98 -1.42
N MET A 408 6.48 16.42 -0.29
CA MET A 408 5.38 15.46 -0.15
C MET A 408 4.33 16.05 0.76
N PHE A 409 3.08 15.78 0.45
CA PHE A 409 1.95 16.34 1.16
C PHE A 409 0.98 15.28 1.62
N TRP A 410 0.34 15.52 2.80
CA TRP A 410 -0.79 14.74 3.29
C TRP A 410 -1.84 15.72 3.83
N HIS A 411 -3.07 15.41 3.60
CA HIS A 411 -4.20 16.18 4.11
C HIS A 411 -5.27 15.20 4.61
N TYR A 412 -5.45 15.22 5.92
CA TYR A 412 -6.44 14.39 6.61
C TYR A 412 -7.31 15.29 7.50
N PRO A 413 -8.38 15.90 6.92
CA PRO A 413 -9.22 16.89 7.62
C PRO A 413 -10.28 16.22 8.51
N HIS A 414 -9.94 15.11 9.14
CA HIS A 414 -10.82 14.24 9.90
C HIS A 414 -10.21 13.87 11.24
N TYR A 415 -11.06 13.45 12.17
CA TYR A 415 -10.59 12.73 13.35
C TYR A 415 -10.55 11.24 13.02
N GLY A 416 -9.41 10.63 13.17
CA GLY A 416 -9.29 9.21 12.95
C GLY A 416 -9.90 8.40 14.07
N GLY A 417 -10.71 7.39 13.73
CA GLY A 417 -11.27 6.45 14.70
C GLY A 417 -10.20 5.78 15.57
N SER A 418 -8.97 5.68 15.07
CA SER A 418 -7.82 5.10 15.77
C SER A 418 -6.94 6.13 16.48
N GLY A 419 -7.20 7.46 16.39
CA GLY A 419 -6.52 8.50 17.20
C GLY A 419 -5.99 9.60 16.34
N GLY A 420 -5.99 10.00 15.28
CA GLY A 420 -5.45 11.18 14.57
C GLY A 420 -6.34 12.41 14.73
N ASP A 421 -5.74 13.55 14.51
CA ASP A 421 -6.44 14.85 14.51
C ASP A 421 -6.51 15.44 13.10
N PRO A 422 -7.51 16.29 12.81
CA PRO A 422 -7.58 17.00 11.55
C PRO A 422 -6.29 17.78 11.31
N SER A 423 -5.51 17.35 10.32
CA SER A 423 -4.18 17.92 10.08
C SER A 423 -3.78 17.89 8.61
N SER A 424 -2.80 18.72 8.28
CA SER A 424 -2.10 18.71 7.00
C SER A 424 -0.60 18.70 7.23
N ILE A 425 0.12 18.02 6.35
CA ILE A 425 1.52 17.73 6.52
C ILE A 425 2.27 18.09 5.23
N ILE A 426 3.45 18.69 5.41
CA ILE A 426 4.46 18.77 4.36
C ILE A 426 5.75 18.13 4.85
N ARG A 427 6.36 17.30 3.99
CA ARG A 427 7.74 16.83 4.14
C ARG A 427 8.57 17.37 2.99
N ARG A 428 9.71 18.01 3.31
CA ARG A 428 10.72 18.43 2.34
C ARG A 428 12.10 18.01 2.84
N GLY A 429 12.76 17.13 2.12
CA GLY A 429 13.99 16.50 2.59
C GLY A 429 13.75 15.78 3.92
N ASP A 430 14.52 16.12 4.96
CA ASP A 430 14.38 15.54 6.31
C ASP A 430 13.40 16.30 7.20
N TRP A 431 12.91 17.45 6.74
CA TRP A 431 12.01 18.28 7.53
C TRP A 431 10.56 17.93 7.30
N LYS A 432 9.80 17.75 8.40
CA LYS A 432 8.37 17.49 8.40
C LYS A 432 7.66 18.50 9.28
N LEU A 433 6.71 19.24 8.69
CA LEU A 433 5.84 20.15 9.41
C LEU A 433 4.42 19.58 9.39
N ILE A 434 3.78 19.57 10.56
CA ILE A 434 2.39 19.17 10.77
C ILE A 434 1.61 20.42 11.18
N TYR A 435 0.56 20.75 10.43
CA TYR A 435 -0.38 21.83 10.74
C TYR A 435 -1.69 21.22 11.23
N TYR A 436 -2.13 21.60 12.43
CA TYR A 436 -3.38 21.15 13.05
C TYR A 436 -4.50 22.12 12.81
N HIS A 437 -5.62 21.64 12.27
CA HIS A 437 -6.78 22.49 11.90
C HIS A 437 -7.61 22.96 13.09
N GLU A 438 -7.51 22.30 14.26
CA GLU A 438 -8.29 22.65 15.44
C GLU A 438 -7.99 24.04 16.00
N ASP A 439 -6.74 24.45 15.99
CA ASP A 439 -6.26 25.69 16.63
C ASP A 439 -5.16 26.39 15.83
N GLY A 440 -4.75 25.82 14.70
CA GLY A 440 -3.75 26.40 13.79
C GLY A 440 -2.31 26.27 14.29
N HIS A 441 -2.04 25.49 15.35
CA HIS A 441 -0.65 25.27 15.77
C HIS A 441 0.08 24.35 14.77
N CYS A 442 1.40 24.43 14.79
CA CYS A 442 2.27 23.56 14.02
C CYS A 442 3.26 22.83 14.93
N GLU A 443 3.69 21.67 14.49
CA GLU A 443 4.86 20.94 15.01
C GLU A 443 5.86 20.79 13.87
N LEU A 444 7.18 20.90 14.17
CA LEU A 444 8.25 20.73 13.19
C LEU A 444 9.25 19.68 13.70
N TYR A 445 9.58 18.72 12.83
CA TYR A 445 10.50 17.63 13.14
C TYR A 445 11.62 17.52 12.11
N ASN A 446 12.83 17.17 12.56
CA ASN A 446 13.91 16.71 11.69
C ASN A 446 13.99 15.19 11.76
N LEU A 447 13.47 14.51 10.73
CA LEU A 447 13.35 13.05 10.72
C LEU A 447 14.70 12.30 10.64
N SER A 448 15.79 12.98 10.25
CA SER A 448 17.14 12.38 10.27
C SER A 448 17.72 12.30 11.68
N GLU A 449 17.24 13.11 12.61
CA GLU A 449 17.69 13.19 14.00
C GLU A 449 16.66 12.59 14.97
N ASP A 450 15.37 12.75 14.66
CA ASP A 450 14.25 12.32 15.49
C ASP A 450 13.16 11.61 14.64
N ILE A 451 13.45 10.38 14.25
CA ILE A 451 12.52 9.56 13.48
C ILE A 451 11.24 9.22 14.26
N GLY A 452 11.30 9.33 15.58
CA GLY A 452 10.19 9.08 16.49
C GLY A 452 9.30 10.29 16.75
N GLU A 453 9.64 11.47 16.19
CA GLU A 453 8.85 12.72 16.29
C GLU A 453 8.51 13.07 17.75
N GLN A 454 9.54 12.99 18.63
CA GLN A 454 9.40 13.22 20.07
C GLN A 454 9.72 14.66 20.46
N GLN A 455 10.50 15.38 19.66
CA GLN A 455 10.99 16.70 19.97
C GLN A 455 10.57 17.71 18.89
N ASP A 456 9.58 18.55 19.22
CA ASP A 456 9.20 19.68 18.37
C ASP A 456 10.31 20.75 18.40
N VAL A 457 10.94 20.96 17.23
CA VAL A 457 12.02 21.92 17.04
C VAL A 457 11.57 23.23 16.38
N LEU A 458 10.27 23.43 16.22
CA LEU A 458 9.70 24.65 15.63
C LEU A 458 10.15 25.94 16.36
N PRO A 459 10.21 25.99 17.70
CA PRO A 459 10.62 27.21 18.41
C PRO A 459 12.00 27.75 17.97
N ASP A 460 12.92 26.86 17.60
CA ASP A 460 14.28 27.19 17.18
C ASP A 460 14.43 27.34 15.66
N ASN A 461 13.40 26.96 14.87
CA ASN A 461 13.43 26.93 13.40
C ASN A 461 12.25 27.69 12.75
N ARG A 462 11.88 28.84 13.31
CA ARG A 462 10.65 29.60 12.94
C ARG A 462 10.57 30.00 11.47
N GLU A 463 11.70 30.43 10.88
CA GLU A 463 11.74 30.85 9.49
C GLU A 463 11.50 29.67 8.53
N LEU A 464 12.10 28.52 8.80
CA LEU A 464 11.89 27.29 8.06
C LEU A 464 10.43 26.82 8.20
N ALA A 465 9.90 26.80 9.41
CA ALA A 465 8.50 26.44 9.68
C ALA A 465 7.53 27.35 8.90
N ALA A 466 7.76 28.66 8.90
CA ALA A 466 6.94 29.61 8.16
C ALA A 466 6.99 29.36 6.62
N SER A 467 8.17 29.04 6.09
CA SER A 467 8.35 28.70 4.67
C SER A 467 7.59 27.43 4.29
N LEU A 468 7.75 26.36 5.09
CA LEU A 468 7.05 25.09 4.86
C LEU A 468 5.53 25.24 5.01
N LEU A 469 5.07 26.01 5.99
CA LEU A 469 3.64 26.28 6.18
C LEU A 469 3.06 27.05 4.98
N SER A 470 3.77 28.06 4.47
CA SER A 470 3.34 28.80 3.29
C SER A 470 3.23 27.91 2.05
N GLU A 471 4.20 27.01 1.86
CA GLU A 471 4.16 26.04 0.77
C GLU A 471 3.00 25.06 0.91
N LEU A 472 2.78 24.54 2.11
CA LEU A 472 1.64 23.65 2.42
C LEU A 472 0.30 24.33 2.15
N GLN A 473 0.13 25.57 2.59
CA GLN A 473 -1.09 26.36 2.37
C GLN A 473 -1.35 26.61 0.88
N SER A 474 -0.30 26.96 0.12
CA SER A 474 -0.41 27.14 -1.33
C SER A 474 -0.85 25.85 -2.03
N TRP A 475 -0.30 24.69 -1.62
CA TRP A 475 -0.70 23.40 -2.16
C TRP A 475 -2.15 23.04 -1.82
N LEU A 476 -2.59 23.31 -0.58
CA LEU A 476 -3.99 23.09 -0.17
C LEU A 476 -4.98 23.92 -1.00
N GLU A 477 -4.64 25.19 -1.28
CA GLU A 477 -5.44 26.06 -2.15
C GLU A 477 -5.45 25.54 -3.59
N GLU A 478 -4.28 25.23 -4.16
CA GLU A 478 -4.13 24.73 -5.53
C GLU A 478 -4.92 23.45 -5.78
N THR A 479 -4.93 22.55 -4.81
CA THR A 479 -5.63 21.26 -4.93
C THR A 479 -7.11 21.33 -4.57
N GLY A 480 -7.60 22.47 -4.09
CA GLY A 480 -8.98 22.66 -3.66
C GLY A 480 -9.34 21.81 -2.43
N ALA A 481 -8.39 21.67 -1.50
CA ALA A 481 -8.55 20.85 -0.31
C ALA A 481 -9.80 21.26 0.52
N ARG A 482 -10.63 20.29 0.88
CA ARG A 482 -11.81 20.52 1.74
C ARG A 482 -11.38 20.58 3.19
N MET A 483 -11.75 21.66 3.89
CA MET A 483 -11.33 21.90 5.26
C MET A 483 -12.40 21.50 6.27
N PRO A 484 -12.03 21.07 7.48
CA PRO A 484 -12.95 20.91 8.58
C PRO A 484 -13.45 22.27 9.06
N VAL A 485 -14.60 22.32 9.68
CA VAL A 485 -15.20 23.58 10.20
C VAL A 485 -15.41 23.49 11.70
N PRO A 486 -15.36 24.62 12.45
CA PRO A 486 -15.61 24.61 13.88
C PRO A 486 -16.99 24.03 14.23
N ASP A 487 -17.05 23.15 15.25
CA ASP A 487 -18.33 22.66 15.76
C ASP A 487 -18.89 23.64 16.79
N PRO A 488 -20.02 24.30 16.50
CA PRO A 488 -20.64 25.25 17.45
C PRO A 488 -21.16 24.58 18.74
N LEU A 489 -21.24 23.24 18.76
CA LEU A 489 -21.67 22.48 19.94
C LEU A 489 -20.49 21.97 20.78
N TYR A 490 -19.25 22.29 20.39
CA TYR A 490 -18.07 21.89 21.15
C TYR A 490 -18.10 22.42 22.58
N SER A 491 -17.78 21.57 23.53
CA SER A 491 -17.57 21.90 24.93
C SER A 491 -16.30 21.24 25.44
N GLU A 492 -15.32 22.04 25.85
CA GLU A 492 -14.04 21.52 26.36
C GLU A 492 -14.22 20.62 27.58
N SER A 493 -15.18 20.95 28.47
CA SER A 493 -15.44 20.12 29.65
C SER A 493 -16.03 18.77 29.30
N GLU A 494 -16.92 18.69 28.30
CA GLU A 494 -17.49 17.43 27.83
C GLU A 494 -16.45 16.62 27.03
N HIS A 495 -15.70 17.27 26.15
CA HIS A 495 -14.58 16.65 25.44
C HIS A 495 -13.62 15.96 26.41
N ARG A 496 -13.15 16.68 27.44
CA ARG A 496 -12.24 16.14 28.45
C ARG A 496 -12.82 14.92 29.16
N LYS A 497 -14.06 14.99 29.63
CA LYS A 497 -14.73 13.85 30.29
C LYS A 497 -14.83 12.62 29.38
N VAL A 498 -15.17 12.83 28.11
CA VAL A 498 -15.31 11.73 27.14
C VAL A 498 -13.94 11.10 26.88
N PHE A 499 -12.91 11.89 26.59
CA PHE A 499 -11.59 11.38 26.26
C PHE A 499 -10.88 10.75 27.45
N ASP A 500 -11.02 11.28 28.67
CA ASP A 500 -10.48 10.63 29.87
C ASP A 500 -11.08 9.21 30.05
N ARG A 501 -12.39 9.06 29.87
CA ARG A 501 -13.06 7.76 29.92
C ARG A 501 -12.59 6.83 28.79
N LEU A 502 -12.47 7.34 27.56
CA LEU A 502 -12.01 6.55 26.42
C LEU A 502 -10.58 6.06 26.64
N ARG A 503 -9.67 6.91 27.09
CA ARG A 503 -8.27 6.54 27.41
C ARG A 503 -8.18 5.40 28.41
N GLU A 504 -8.91 5.50 29.52
CA GLU A 504 -8.95 4.46 30.55
C GLU A 504 -9.49 3.14 29.98
N ASN A 505 -10.55 3.20 29.19
CA ASN A 505 -11.16 2.01 28.59
C ASN A 505 -10.22 1.36 27.56
N VAL A 506 -9.61 2.14 26.67
CA VAL A 506 -8.69 1.64 25.65
C VAL A 506 -7.49 0.96 26.30
N LEU A 507 -6.83 1.62 27.26
CA LEU A 507 -5.70 1.03 27.97
C LEU A 507 -6.08 -0.27 28.69
N ARG A 508 -7.23 -0.29 29.37
CA ARG A 508 -7.73 -1.50 30.05
C ARG A 508 -7.96 -2.65 29.08
N GLN A 509 -8.56 -2.37 27.92
CA GLN A 509 -8.78 -3.38 26.88
C GLN A 509 -7.46 -3.89 26.30
N GLN A 510 -6.52 -3.01 26.00
CA GLN A 510 -5.20 -3.38 25.48
C GLN A 510 -4.44 -4.28 26.46
N LEU A 511 -4.39 -3.91 27.74
CA LEU A 511 -3.76 -4.72 28.79
C LEU A 511 -4.45 -6.09 28.96
N SER A 512 -5.78 -6.10 28.95
CA SER A 512 -6.57 -7.33 29.06
C SER A 512 -6.35 -8.25 27.86
N ASN A 513 -6.42 -7.72 26.65
CA ASN A 513 -6.22 -8.48 25.42
C ASN A 513 -4.81 -9.04 25.33
N ARG A 514 -3.78 -8.24 25.69
CA ARG A 514 -2.40 -8.70 25.74
C ARG A 514 -2.22 -9.85 26.74
N ALA A 515 -2.69 -9.66 27.99
CA ALA A 515 -2.59 -10.67 29.02
C ALA A 515 -3.32 -11.98 28.63
N MET A 516 -4.50 -11.85 28.04
CA MET A 516 -5.32 -12.99 27.62
C MET A 516 -4.64 -13.80 26.51
N ARG A 517 -4.17 -13.15 25.44
CA ARG A 517 -3.59 -13.82 24.25
C ARG A 517 -2.26 -14.51 24.52
N LEU A 518 -1.56 -14.15 25.62
CA LEU A 518 -0.30 -14.77 26.04
C LEU A 518 -0.48 -15.95 26.99
N ARG A 519 -1.72 -16.29 27.40
CA ARG A 519 -1.99 -17.40 28.33
C ARG A 519 -1.96 -18.75 27.63
N ASP A 520 -1.51 -19.78 28.34
CA ASP A 520 -1.47 -21.16 27.84
C ASP A 520 -2.85 -21.78 27.58
N ASP A 521 -3.85 -21.36 28.39
CA ASP A 521 -5.22 -21.86 28.33
C ASP A 521 -6.16 -21.06 27.43
N TRP A 522 -5.66 -20.05 26.75
CA TRP A 522 -6.39 -19.35 25.71
C TRP A 522 -6.24 -20.10 24.37
N SER A 523 -7.23 -19.98 23.50
CA SER A 523 -7.10 -20.48 22.13
C SER A 523 -7.76 -19.50 21.16
N PRO A 524 -7.26 -19.40 19.92
CA PRO A 524 -7.92 -18.66 18.85
C PRO A 524 -9.35 -19.13 18.63
N GLY A 525 -10.22 -18.24 18.20
CA GLY A 525 -11.59 -18.54 17.85
C GLY A 525 -12.63 -18.36 18.97
N ARG A 526 -12.24 -18.21 20.22
CA ARG A 526 -13.20 -17.94 21.31
C ARG A 526 -13.76 -16.51 21.27
N ASP A 527 -12.94 -15.55 20.83
CA ASP A 527 -13.25 -14.12 20.81
C ASP A 527 -13.33 -13.58 19.38
N TRP A 528 -13.41 -14.46 18.37
CA TRP A 528 -13.38 -14.01 16.97
C TRP A 528 -14.75 -13.53 16.53
N TRP A 529 -14.78 -12.33 16.11
CA TRP A 529 -15.96 -11.56 15.75
C TRP A 529 -16.65 -12.17 14.54
N GLY A 530 -17.65 -13.02 14.78
CA GLY A 530 -18.47 -13.62 13.73
C GLY A 530 -17.79 -14.70 12.88
N SER A 531 -16.55 -15.10 13.19
CA SER A 531 -15.83 -16.15 12.47
C SER A 531 -15.96 -17.51 13.16
N HIS A 532 -15.88 -18.58 12.38
CA HIS A 532 -15.83 -19.93 12.91
C HIS A 532 -14.44 -20.23 13.48
N PRO A 533 -14.36 -20.99 14.59
CA PRO A 533 -13.08 -21.51 15.06
C PRO A 533 -12.44 -22.39 13.99
N VAL A 534 -11.17 -22.18 13.72
CA VAL A 534 -10.39 -23.10 12.90
C VAL A 534 -9.72 -24.11 13.80
N VAL A 535 -9.96 -25.37 13.52
CA VAL A 535 -9.24 -26.49 14.14
C VAL A 535 -8.26 -26.97 13.08
N ASP A 536 -6.97 -26.97 13.43
CA ASP A 536 -5.90 -27.42 12.53
C ASP A 536 -6.05 -28.91 12.21
#